data_0a59644acab2c7623034f13662312c76
#
_entry.id   0a59644acab2c7623034f13662312c76
#
_cell.length_a   1.000
_cell.length_b   1.000
_cell.length_c   1.000
_cell.angle_alpha   90.00
_cell.angle_beta   90.00
_cell.angle_gamma   90.00
#
_symmetry.space_group_name_H-M   'P 1'
#
loop_
_entity.id
_entity.type
_entity.pdbx_description
1 polymer ?
#
loop_
_entity_poly.entity_id
_entity_poly.type
_entity_poly.pdbx_seq_one_letter_code
_entity_poly.pdbx_strand_id
1 'polypeptide(L)'
;PAGIGPEIVVGTMLDEGIHECCKPFVIGSIAILDRAAKVLGKELKYNKIEDPSEAKYEFGTVDVLETGDYDTDSIKWGEVQALAGQMAIDWIMKSIELGMAKKVDAVSTAPIHKGAIKLIGIKEPGHTEIYQNQTHSPYALTMFSCHKLRVFFVSRHMSLVDACHYATKDVILEDVINIDKELRKVGIENPLIAVAGLNPHNGDNGLFGTEEITDIGPAVKAAQERGINAVGPCPADSV
;
A
#
# COMPACT_ATOMS: atom_id res chain seq x y z
N PRO A 1 -4.42 -15.89 -6.41
CA PRO A 1 -4.23 -17.36 -6.35
C PRO A 1 -3.60 -17.93 -7.62
N ALA A 2 -3.73 -17.30 -8.80
CA ALA A 2 -3.24 -17.81 -10.09
C ALA A 2 -1.90 -17.22 -10.56
N GLY A 3 -1.33 -16.30 -9.82
CA GLY A 3 -0.04 -15.63 -10.07
C GLY A 3 1.00 -15.97 -9.02
N ILE A 4 2.03 -15.14 -8.91
CA ILE A 4 3.20 -15.34 -8.02
C ILE A 4 2.93 -14.97 -6.55
N GLY A 5 1.75 -14.44 -6.22
CA GLY A 5 1.42 -14.02 -4.86
C GLY A 5 1.60 -15.13 -3.82
N PRO A 6 1.06 -16.32 -4.03
CA PRO A 6 1.19 -17.43 -3.10
C PRO A 6 2.65 -17.85 -2.84
N GLU A 7 3.51 -17.84 -3.86
CA GLU A 7 4.93 -18.16 -3.72
C GLU A 7 5.67 -17.09 -2.90
N ILE A 8 5.33 -15.81 -3.10
CA ILE A 8 5.87 -14.72 -2.28
C ILE A 8 5.46 -14.90 -0.83
N VAL A 9 4.18 -15.19 -0.57
CA VAL A 9 3.66 -15.42 0.79
C VAL A 9 4.37 -16.60 1.45
N VAL A 10 4.51 -17.73 0.75
CA VAL A 10 5.23 -18.91 1.26
C VAL A 10 6.68 -18.56 1.61
N GLY A 11 7.39 -17.84 0.73
CA GLY A 11 8.76 -17.39 0.99
C GLY A 11 8.85 -16.50 2.23
N THR A 12 7.91 -15.55 2.37
CA THR A 12 7.84 -14.65 3.51
C THR A 12 7.58 -15.39 4.82
N MET A 13 6.66 -16.35 4.84
CA MET A 13 6.31 -17.11 6.05
C MET A 13 7.41 -18.08 6.49
N LEU A 14 8.40 -18.34 5.63
CA LEU A 14 9.60 -19.13 5.92
C LEU A 14 10.82 -18.29 6.33
N ASP A 15 10.68 -16.98 6.43
CA ASP A 15 11.72 -16.06 6.86
C ASP A 15 11.59 -15.80 8.37
N GLU A 16 12.58 -16.23 9.16
CA GLU A 16 12.62 -16.01 10.61
C GLU A 16 12.58 -14.51 10.95
N GLY A 17 13.24 -13.66 10.16
CA GLY A 17 13.26 -12.21 10.39
C GLY A 17 11.89 -11.56 10.37
N ILE A 18 10.94 -12.13 9.63
CA ILE A 18 9.54 -11.65 9.65
C ILE A 18 8.88 -11.96 11.01
N HIS A 19 9.11 -13.15 11.55
CA HIS A 19 8.56 -13.56 12.85
C HIS A 19 9.22 -12.85 14.04
N GLU A 20 10.43 -12.30 13.86
CA GLU A 20 11.07 -11.45 14.88
C GLU A 20 10.44 -10.06 14.95
N CYS A 21 9.95 -9.51 13.84
CA CYS A 21 9.42 -8.14 13.78
C CYS A 21 7.89 -8.05 13.81
N CYS A 22 7.15 -9.12 13.49
CA CYS A 22 5.69 -9.13 13.54
C CYS A 22 5.12 -10.52 13.84
N LYS A 23 3.81 -10.58 14.07
CA LYS A 23 3.02 -11.80 14.23
C LYS A 23 2.16 -12.00 12.98
N PRO A 24 2.69 -12.62 11.92
CA PRO A 24 1.99 -12.73 10.66
C PRO A 24 1.01 -13.90 10.65
N PHE A 25 -0.11 -13.73 9.99
CA PHE A 25 -0.99 -14.80 9.53
C PHE A 25 -1.45 -14.50 8.11
N VAL A 26 -1.97 -15.49 7.42
CA VAL A 26 -2.36 -15.37 6.01
C VAL A 26 -3.88 -15.39 5.89
N ILE A 27 -4.44 -14.44 5.14
CA ILE A 27 -5.81 -14.53 4.64
C ILE A 27 -5.71 -15.12 3.23
N GLY A 28 -6.19 -16.36 3.07
CA GLY A 28 -5.96 -17.08 1.83
C GLY A 28 -6.58 -18.47 1.81
N SER A 29 -5.99 -19.36 1.03
CA SER A 29 -6.40 -20.76 0.95
C SER A 29 -5.21 -21.68 1.17
N ILE A 30 -5.35 -22.63 2.08
CA ILE A 30 -4.33 -23.64 2.37
C ILE A 30 -3.97 -24.43 1.10
N ALA A 31 -4.97 -24.81 0.29
CA ALA A 31 -4.73 -25.56 -0.95
C ALA A 31 -3.87 -24.76 -1.94
N ILE A 32 -4.10 -23.45 -2.07
CA ILE A 32 -3.29 -22.58 -2.94
C ILE A 32 -1.87 -22.41 -2.38
N LEU A 33 -1.72 -22.23 -1.07
CA LEU A 33 -0.39 -22.11 -0.43
C LEU A 33 0.39 -23.41 -0.51
N ASP A 34 -0.25 -24.57 -0.30
CA ASP A 34 0.39 -25.89 -0.41
C ASP A 34 0.88 -26.16 -1.84
N ARG A 35 0.07 -25.75 -2.83
CA ARG A 35 0.47 -25.82 -4.24
C ARG A 35 1.69 -24.94 -4.54
N ALA A 36 1.74 -23.73 -4.00
CA ALA A 36 2.88 -22.84 -4.14
C ALA A 36 4.13 -23.36 -3.40
N ALA A 37 3.96 -23.90 -2.20
CA ALA A 37 5.05 -24.54 -1.44
C ALA A 37 5.69 -25.70 -2.21
N LYS A 38 4.89 -26.55 -2.85
CA LYS A 38 5.37 -27.65 -3.71
C LYS A 38 6.21 -27.13 -4.89
N VAL A 39 5.80 -26.01 -5.53
CA VAL A 39 6.57 -25.38 -6.61
C VAL A 39 7.93 -24.91 -6.11
N LEU A 40 7.99 -24.38 -4.89
CA LEU A 40 9.23 -23.92 -4.26
C LEU A 40 10.06 -25.07 -3.65
N GLY A 41 9.59 -26.32 -3.72
CA GLY A 41 10.24 -27.45 -3.07
C GLY A 41 10.27 -27.33 -1.55
N LYS A 42 9.24 -26.73 -0.96
CA LYS A 42 9.09 -26.50 0.48
C LYS A 42 7.92 -27.30 1.04
N GLU A 43 8.03 -27.67 2.30
CA GLU A 43 6.94 -28.25 3.08
C GLU A 43 6.55 -27.29 4.19
N LEU A 44 5.26 -27.05 4.37
CA LEU A 44 4.70 -26.17 5.40
C LEU A 44 3.69 -26.93 6.25
N LYS A 45 3.62 -26.56 7.52
CA LYS A 45 2.50 -26.91 8.40
C LYS A 45 1.51 -25.78 8.40
N TYR A 46 0.23 -26.11 8.39
CA TYR A 46 -0.85 -25.13 8.40
C TYR A 46 -1.69 -25.28 9.67
N ASN A 47 -2.09 -24.13 10.22
CA ASN A 47 -3.08 -24.02 11.25
C ASN A 47 -4.25 -23.21 10.68
N LYS A 48 -5.38 -23.86 10.42
CA LYS A 48 -6.58 -23.16 9.96
C LYS A 48 -7.20 -22.43 11.14
N ILE A 49 -7.48 -21.14 10.96
CA ILE A 49 -8.11 -20.28 11.96
C ILE A 49 -9.35 -19.60 11.39
N GLU A 50 -10.28 -19.23 12.24
CA GLU A 50 -11.46 -18.45 11.91
C GLU A 50 -11.33 -17.00 12.39
N ASP A 51 -10.50 -16.76 13.42
CA ASP A 51 -10.22 -15.45 14.00
C ASP A 51 -8.71 -15.31 14.30
N PRO A 52 -8.10 -14.11 14.16
CA PRO A 52 -6.69 -13.90 14.47
C PRO A 52 -6.27 -14.30 15.89
N SER A 53 -7.19 -14.29 16.85
CA SER A 53 -6.91 -14.71 18.24
C SER A 53 -6.61 -16.22 18.37
N GLU A 54 -6.93 -17.03 17.37
CA GLU A 54 -6.64 -18.47 17.32
C GLU A 54 -5.26 -18.78 16.72
N ALA A 55 -4.58 -17.77 16.19
CA ALA A 55 -3.28 -17.93 15.57
C ALA A 55 -2.20 -18.25 16.61
N LYS A 56 -1.32 -19.18 16.28
CA LYS A 56 -0.21 -19.61 17.15
C LYS A 56 1.02 -18.71 17.01
N TYR A 57 1.19 -18.12 15.83
CA TYR A 57 2.35 -17.29 15.47
C TYR A 57 3.70 -18.00 15.67
N GLU A 58 3.72 -19.32 15.49
CA GLU A 58 4.92 -20.17 15.65
C GLU A 58 5.64 -20.30 14.31
N PHE A 59 6.94 -19.99 14.27
CA PHE A 59 7.75 -20.24 13.09
C PHE A 59 7.67 -21.70 12.63
N GLY A 60 7.54 -21.92 11.32
CA GLY A 60 7.35 -23.24 10.72
C GLY A 60 5.89 -23.72 10.69
N THR A 61 4.96 -22.95 11.25
CA THR A 61 3.52 -23.16 11.09
C THR A 61 2.87 -21.92 10.54
N VAL A 62 2.14 -22.04 9.45
CA VAL A 62 1.42 -20.90 8.83
C VAL A 62 -0.02 -20.90 9.33
N ASP A 63 -0.37 -19.89 10.08
CA ASP A 63 -1.76 -19.62 10.47
C ASP A 63 -2.51 -19.07 9.26
N VAL A 64 -3.61 -19.73 8.84
CA VAL A 64 -4.37 -19.36 7.64
C VAL A 64 -5.83 -19.15 7.99
N LEU A 65 -6.30 -17.95 7.76
CA LEU A 65 -7.71 -17.60 7.81
C LEU A 65 -8.29 -17.80 6.40
N GLU A 66 -9.01 -18.90 6.23
CA GLU A 66 -9.69 -19.20 4.97
C GLU A 66 -11.03 -18.47 4.90
N THR A 67 -11.33 -17.90 3.74
CA THR A 67 -12.62 -17.27 3.46
C THR A 67 -13.21 -17.86 2.18
N GLY A 68 -14.50 -18.13 2.21
CA GLY A 68 -15.24 -18.69 1.09
C GLY A 68 -14.96 -20.19 0.84
N ASP A 69 -15.83 -20.79 0.06
CA ASP A 69 -15.69 -22.18 -0.42
C ASP A 69 -15.44 -22.09 -1.93
N TYR A 70 -14.21 -22.37 -2.35
CA TYR A 70 -13.78 -22.22 -3.72
C TYR A 70 -13.27 -23.55 -4.28
N ASP A 71 -13.63 -23.84 -5.52
CA ASP A 71 -13.01 -24.90 -6.30
C ASP A 71 -11.58 -24.48 -6.74
N THR A 72 -10.63 -24.63 -5.80
CA THR A 72 -9.23 -24.25 -6.03
C THR A 72 -8.54 -25.12 -7.09
N ASP A 73 -9.04 -26.33 -7.35
CA ASP A 73 -8.49 -27.24 -8.35
C ASP A 73 -8.78 -26.75 -9.78
N SER A 74 -9.83 -25.98 -9.96
CA SER A 74 -10.17 -25.35 -11.26
C SER A 74 -9.26 -24.17 -11.60
N ILE A 75 -8.48 -23.63 -10.64
CA ILE A 75 -7.58 -22.50 -10.87
C ILE A 75 -6.38 -22.93 -11.72
N LYS A 76 -6.27 -22.35 -12.91
CA LYS A 76 -5.13 -22.53 -13.81
C LYS A 76 -4.10 -21.43 -13.59
N TRP A 77 -2.85 -21.81 -13.50
CA TRP A 77 -1.74 -20.86 -13.32
C TRP A 77 -1.48 -20.05 -14.58
N GLY A 78 -1.17 -18.76 -14.36
CA GLY A 78 -0.82 -17.85 -15.45
C GLY A 78 -2.01 -17.42 -16.32
N GLU A 79 -3.23 -17.90 -16.02
CA GLU A 79 -4.43 -17.52 -16.75
C GLU A 79 -5.25 -16.47 -15.98
N VAL A 80 -5.82 -15.51 -16.72
CA VAL A 80 -6.73 -14.52 -16.16
C VAL A 80 -8.11 -15.14 -16.01
N GLN A 81 -8.61 -15.27 -14.78
CA GLN A 81 -9.84 -16.00 -14.46
C GLN A 81 -10.70 -15.21 -13.48
N ALA A 82 -12.01 -15.26 -13.65
CA ALA A 82 -12.97 -14.60 -12.75
C ALA A 82 -12.88 -15.16 -11.32
N LEU A 83 -12.78 -16.49 -11.17
CA LEU A 83 -12.67 -17.13 -9.85
C LEU A 83 -11.43 -16.64 -9.09
N ALA A 84 -10.27 -16.54 -9.77
CA ALA A 84 -9.05 -16.00 -9.16
C ALA A 84 -9.20 -14.54 -8.76
N GLY A 85 -9.94 -13.75 -9.54
CA GLY A 85 -10.30 -12.37 -9.22
C GLY A 85 -11.20 -12.29 -7.99
N GLN A 86 -12.24 -13.15 -7.92
CA GLN A 86 -13.16 -13.21 -6.78
C GLN A 86 -12.43 -13.54 -5.48
N MET A 87 -11.63 -14.61 -5.48
CA MET A 87 -10.83 -14.98 -4.31
C MET A 87 -9.94 -13.84 -3.82
N ALA A 88 -9.25 -13.15 -4.75
CA ALA A 88 -8.39 -12.04 -4.39
C ALA A 88 -9.17 -10.89 -3.73
N ILE A 89 -10.34 -10.54 -4.26
CA ILE A 89 -11.19 -9.49 -3.68
C ILE A 89 -11.74 -9.92 -2.32
N ASP A 90 -12.20 -11.15 -2.17
CA ASP A 90 -12.76 -11.62 -0.89
C ASP A 90 -11.70 -11.61 0.20
N TRP A 91 -10.44 -11.96 -0.11
CA TRP A 91 -9.32 -11.84 0.83
C TRP A 91 -9.00 -10.38 1.19
N ILE A 92 -9.05 -9.47 0.21
CA ILE A 92 -8.89 -8.03 0.46
C ILE A 92 -10.02 -7.52 1.36
N MET A 93 -11.27 -7.86 1.05
CA MET A 93 -12.42 -7.43 1.86
C MET A 93 -12.34 -7.96 3.29
N LYS A 94 -11.89 -9.22 3.48
CA LYS A 94 -11.66 -9.76 4.82
C LYS A 94 -10.54 -9.02 5.56
N SER A 95 -9.46 -8.64 4.87
CA SER A 95 -8.39 -7.85 5.48
C SER A 95 -8.88 -6.46 5.93
N ILE A 96 -9.75 -5.83 5.14
CA ILE A 96 -10.39 -4.56 5.49
C ILE A 96 -11.30 -4.72 6.71
N GLU A 97 -12.14 -5.76 6.74
CA GLU A 97 -12.99 -6.08 7.89
C GLU A 97 -12.18 -6.18 9.19
N LEU A 98 -11.08 -6.95 9.17
CA LEU A 98 -10.21 -7.14 10.32
C LEU A 98 -9.49 -5.84 10.72
N GLY A 99 -9.02 -5.06 9.75
CA GLY A 99 -8.39 -3.77 10.00
C GLY A 99 -9.36 -2.76 10.63
N MET A 100 -10.58 -2.65 10.08
CA MET A 100 -11.62 -1.77 10.62
C MET A 100 -12.07 -2.20 12.01
N ALA A 101 -12.08 -3.51 12.29
CA ALA A 101 -12.35 -4.07 13.62
C ALA A 101 -11.15 -3.96 14.58
N LYS A 102 -10.00 -3.41 14.14
CA LYS A 102 -8.75 -3.30 14.92
C LYS A 102 -8.23 -4.66 15.42
N LYS A 103 -8.48 -5.71 14.67
CA LYS A 103 -7.98 -7.07 14.97
C LYS A 103 -6.58 -7.30 14.39
N VAL A 104 -6.12 -6.41 13.52
CA VAL A 104 -4.77 -6.39 12.94
C VAL A 104 -4.23 -4.96 12.95
N ASP A 105 -2.91 -4.82 13.08
CA ASP A 105 -2.21 -3.54 13.11
C ASP A 105 -1.87 -3.04 11.70
N ALA A 106 -1.62 -3.97 10.77
CA ALA A 106 -1.26 -3.68 9.40
C ALA A 106 -1.69 -4.83 8.46
N VAL A 107 -1.79 -4.51 7.18
CA VAL A 107 -2.05 -5.47 6.11
C VAL A 107 -0.93 -5.36 5.07
N SER A 108 -0.31 -6.49 4.75
CA SER A 108 0.63 -6.63 3.64
C SER A 108 -0.06 -7.39 2.51
N THR A 109 -0.08 -6.83 1.31
CA THR A 109 -0.80 -7.42 0.17
C THR A 109 0.14 -8.06 -0.84
N ALA A 110 -0.18 -9.27 -1.29
CA ALA A 110 0.43 -9.86 -2.46
C ALA A 110 -0.11 -9.22 -3.75
N PRO A 111 0.61 -9.33 -4.90
CA PRO A 111 0.15 -8.75 -6.16
C PRO A 111 -1.21 -9.26 -6.61
N ILE A 112 -2.06 -8.37 -7.15
CA ILE A 112 -3.33 -8.73 -7.81
C ILE A 112 -3.24 -8.52 -9.31
N HIS A 113 -4.10 -9.21 -10.06
CA HIS A 113 -4.20 -9.04 -11.51
C HIS A 113 -5.44 -8.20 -11.86
N LYS A 114 -5.19 -6.97 -12.36
CA LYS A 114 -6.26 -6.00 -12.70
C LYS A 114 -7.30 -6.55 -13.68
N GLY A 115 -6.86 -7.37 -14.66
CA GLY A 115 -7.78 -8.03 -15.59
C GLY A 115 -8.71 -9.02 -14.91
N ALA A 116 -8.22 -9.80 -13.92
CA ALA A 116 -9.03 -10.78 -13.21
C ALA A 116 -10.13 -10.12 -12.37
N ILE A 117 -9.81 -9.03 -11.65
CA ILE A 117 -10.80 -8.32 -10.84
C ILE A 117 -11.83 -7.56 -11.71
N LYS A 118 -11.44 -7.12 -12.92
CA LYS A 118 -12.39 -6.55 -13.89
C LYS A 118 -13.42 -7.56 -14.38
N LEU A 119 -13.07 -8.84 -14.52
CA LEU A 119 -14.01 -9.89 -14.94
C LEU A 119 -15.19 -10.06 -13.96
N ILE A 120 -15.01 -9.66 -12.72
CA ILE A 120 -16.05 -9.71 -11.67
C ILE A 120 -16.68 -8.35 -11.37
N GLY A 121 -16.42 -7.35 -12.24
CA GLY A 121 -17.05 -6.03 -12.17
C GLY A 121 -16.39 -5.02 -11.25
N ILE A 122 -15.21 -5.31 -10.69
CA ILE A 122 -14.45 -4.35 -9.88
C ILE A 122 -13.91 -3.26 -10.80
N LYS A 123 -14.19 -2.01 -10.45
CA LYS A 123 -13.82 -0.81 -11.23
C LYS A 123 -12.53 -0.18 -10.76
N GLU A 124 -12.16 -0.38 -9.52
CA GLU A 124 -10.97 0.16 -8.90
C GLU A 124 -9.71 -0.36 -9.61
N PRO A 125 -8.72 0.51 -9.88
CA PRO A 125 -7.50 0.15 -10.62
C PRO A 125 -6.52 -0.69 -9.80
N GLY A 126 -6.65 -0.74 -8.48
CA GLY A 126 -5.75 -1.48 -7.61
C GLY A 126 -6.11 -1.44 -6.14
N HIS A 127 -5.22 -1.96 -5.30
CA HIS A 127 -5.40 -2.06 -3.86
C HIS A 127 -5.71 -0.70 -3.20
N THR A 128 -4.95 0.34 -3.54
CA THR A 128 -5.08 1.66 -2.89
C THR A 128 -6.50 2.19 -2.96
N GLU A 129 -7.10 2.14 -4.15
CA GLU A 129 -8.44 2.64 -4.38
C GLU A 129 -9.51 1.73 -3.76
N ILE A 130 -9.28 0.40 -3.76
CA ILE A 130 -10.16 -0.56 -3.07
C ILE A 130 -10.16 -0.26 -1.57
N TYR A 131 -8.98 -0.17 -0.95
CA TYR A 131 -8.87 0.14 0.48
C TYR A 131 -9.51 1.49 0.81
N GLN A 132 -9.18 2.54 0.06
CA GLN A 132 -9.73 3.88 0.28
C GLN A 132 -11.26 3.88 0.22
N ASN A 133 -11.84 3.29 -0.82
CA ASN A 133 -13.28 3.28 -1.02
C ASN A 133 -14.00 2.45 0.05
N GLN A 134 -13.49 1.26 0.34
CA GLN A 134 -14.14 0.33 1.27
C GLN A 134 -13.99 0.76 2.75
N THR A 135 -12.94 1.50 3.09
CA THR A 135 -12.79 2.08 4.43
C THR A 135 -13.42 3.47 4.55
N HIS A 136 -13.98 4.01 3.47
CA HIS A 136 -14.51 5.38 3.39
C HIS A 136 -13.47 6.43 3.84
N SER A 137 -12.19 6.17 3.59
CA SER A 137 -11.14 7.11 3.91
C SER A 137 -11.20 8.33 2.98
N PRO A 138 -11.13 9.56 3.50
CA PRO A 138 -11.18 10.75 2.65
C PRO A 138 -9.95 10.89 1.74
N TYR A 139 -8.84 10.26 2.08
CA TYR A 139 -7.61 10.26 1.29
C TYR A 139 -6.84 8.94 1.44
N ALA A 140 -5.95 8.69 0.50
CA ALA A 140 -4.95 7.62 0.58
C ALA A 140 -3.59 8.18 0.20
N LEU A 141 -2.62 8.11 1.11
CA LEU A 141 -1.24 8.51 0.87
C LEU A 141 -0.43 7.30 0.41
N THR A 142 0.39 7.50 -0.63
CA THR A 142 1.41 6.52 -1.01
C THR A 142 2.76 6.98 -0.50
N MET A 143 3.40 6.14 0.30
CA MET A 143 4.73 6.41 0.83
C MET A 143 5.70 5.34 0.35
N PHE A 144 6.84 5.75 -0.22
CA PHE A 144 7.99 4.89 -0.39
C PHE A 144 8.96 5.11 0.76
N SER A 145 9.42 4.02 1.36
CA SER A 145 10.39 4.05 2.44
C SER A 145 11.69 3.41 1.98
N CYS A 146 12.79 4.17 2.11
CA CYS A 146 14.13 3.67 1.83
C CYS A 146 15.05 4.13 2.96
N HIS A 147 15.47 3.21 3.82
CA HIS A 147 16.21 3.51 5.05
C HIS A 147 15.47 4.57 5.91
N LYS A 148 16.07 5.77 6.04
CA LYS A 148 15.49 6.89 6.79
C LYS A 148 14.66 7.84 5.94
N LEU A 149 14.74 7.73 4.60
CA LEU A 149 13.99 8.55 3.68
C LEU A 149 12.57 8.01 3.49
N ARG A 150 11.60 8.89 3.52
CA ARG A 150 10.20 8.62 3.18
C ARG A 150 9.76 9.58 2.10
N VAL A 151 9.30 9.05 0.97
CA VAL A 151 8.88 9.84 -0.18
C VAL A 151 7.36 9.69 -0.35
N PHE A 152 6.67 10.81 -0.39
CA PHE A 152 5.25 10.90 -0.69
C PHE A 152 5.04 11.54 -2.05
N PHE A 153 3.93 11.20 -2.70
CA PHE A 153 3.63 11.63 -4.06
C PHE A 153 2.40 12.53 -4.06
N VAL A 154 2.54 13.75 -4.56
CA VAL A 154 1.40 14.66 -4.78
C VAL A 154 0.49 14.15 -5.89
N SER A 155 1.07 13.57 -6.95
CA SER A 155 0.32 13.04 -8.08
C SER A 155 0.64 11.58 -8.36
N ARG A 156 -0.35 10.81 -8.82
CA ARG A 156 -0.22 9.38 -9.17
C ARG A 156 -1.15 9.03 -10.32
N HIS A 157 -0.70 8.11 -11.19
CA HIS A 157 -1.53 7.53 -12.25
C HIS A 157 -2.22 8.53 -13.18
N MET A 158 -1.56 9.65 -13.49
CA MET A 158 -2.03 10.67 -14.43
C MET A 158 -0.92 11.03 -15.43
N SER A 159 -1.26 11.74 -16.51
CA SER A 159 -0.27 12.21 -17.47
C SER A 159 0.66 13.25 -16.82
N LEU A 160 1.88 13.43 -17.38
CA LEU A 160 2.81 14.42 -16.85
C LEU A 160 2.22 15.85 -16.90
N VAL A 161 1.50 16.18 -17.96
CA VAL A 161 0.84 17.49 -18.12
C VAL A 161 -0.23 17.68 -17.03
N ASP A 162 -1.05 16.66 -16.80
CA ASP A 162 -2.09 16.72 -15.75
C ASP A 162 -1.44 16.79 -14.36
N ALA A 163 -0.34 16.09 -14.13
CA ALA A 163 0.40 16.14 -12.87
C ALA A 163 0.92 17.55 -12.57
N CYS A 164 1.45 18.26 -13.58
CA CYS A 164 1.87 19.65 -13.44
C CYS A 164 0.71 20.56 -13.06
N HIS A 165 -0.44 20.42 -13.72
CA HIS A 165 -1.63 21.20 -13.38
C HIS A 165 -2.27 20.82 -12.06
N TYR A 166 -2.10 19.58 -11.61
CA TYR A 166 -2.64 19.07 -10.36
C TYR A 166 -1.90 19.60 -9.13
N ALA A 167 -0.60 19.87 -9.25
CA ALA A 167 0.28 20.33 -8.17
C ALA A 167 0.02 21.79 -7.76
N THR A 168 -1.24 22.09 -7.41
CA THR A 168 -1.66 23.42 -6.95
C THR A 168 -1.34 23.63 -5.46
N LYS A 169 -1.30 24.89 -5.03
CA LYS A 169 -1.10 25.28 -3.63
C LYS A 169 -2.01 24.49 -2.67
N ASP A 170 -3.29 24.39 -2.99
CA ASP A 170 -4.27 23.79 -2.08
C ASP A 170 -4.07 22.28 -1.97
N VAL A 171 -3.78 21.57 -3.08
CA VAL A 171 -3.47 20.14 -3.10
C VAL A 171 -2.19 19.86 -2.31
N ILE A 172 -1.12 20.60 -2.56
CA ILE A 172 0.17 20.43 -1.87
C ILE A 172 0.00 20.68 -0.36
N LEU A 173 -0.73 21.73 0.03
CA LEU A 173 -0.98 22.04 1.43
C LEU A 173 -1.77 20.93 2.12
N GLU A 174 -2.83 20.42 1.49
CA GLU A 174 -3.63 19.31 2.01
C GLU A 174 -2.78 18.04 2.19
N ASP A 175 -1.95 17.70 1.20
CA ASP A 175 -1.04 16.58 1.29
C ASP A 175 -0.04 16.74 2.44
N VAL A 176 0.59 17.92 2.59
CA VAL A 176 1.54 18.20 3.68
C VAL A 176 0.87 18.06 5.06
N ILE A 177 -0.36 18.54 5.21
CA ILE A 177 -1.14 18.38 6.46
C ILE A 177 -1.41 16.89 6.74
N ASN A 178 -1.85 16.15 5.73
CA ASN A 178 -2.16 14.74 5.88
C ASN A 178 -0.89 13.91 6.15
N ILE A 179 0.22 14.22 5.48
CA ILE A 179 1.52 13.58 5.71
C ILE A 179 2.00 13.80 7.15
N ASP A 180 1.98 15.04 7.67
CA ASP A 180 2.37 15.33 9.05
C ASP A 180 1.53 14.53 10.04
N LYS A 181 0.21 14.52 9.84
CA LYS A 181 -0.73 13.78 10.68
C LYS A 181 -0.46 12.27 10.68
N GLU A 182 -0.25 11.66 9.50
CA GLU A 182 -0.05 10.23 9.40
C GLU A 182 1.35 9.80 9.89
N LEU A 183 2.38 10.61 9.66
CA LEU A 183 3.72 10.35 10.20
C LEU A 183 3.74 10.39 11.74
N ARG A 184 2.97 11.30 12.36
CA ARG A 184 2.82 11.33 13.83
C ARG A 184 2.14 10.08 14.36
N LYS A 185 1.14 9.54 13.66
CA LYS A 185 0.48 8.27 14.06
C LYS A 185 1.44 7.08 14.07
N VAL A 186 2.43 7.06 13.18
CA VAL A 186 3.45 6.00 13.14
C VAL A 186 4.69 6.32 14.00
N GLY A 187 4.57 7.27 14.94
CA GLY A 187 5.57 7.53 15.99
C GLY A 187 6.65 8.55 15.63
N ILE A 188 6.49 9.30 14.53
CA ILE A 188 7.40 10.41 14.19
C ILE A 188 6.81 11.70 14.70
N GLU A 189 7.18 12.12 15.91
CA GLU A 189 6.55 13.22 16.62
C GLU A 189 6.70 14.59 15.93
N ASN A 190 7.83 14.85 15.27
CA ASN A 190 8.10 16.12 14.59
C ASN A 190 8.76 15.85 13.21
N PRO A 191 7.99 15.37 12.22
CA PRO A 191 8.53 15.07 10.90
C PRO A 191 9.01 16.35 10.21
N LEU A 192 10.20 16.32 9.62
CA LEU A 192 10.63 17.35 8.68
C LEU A 192 10.12 16.96 7.29
N ILE A 193 9.27 17.81 6.71
CA ILE A 193 8.67 17.58 5.40
C ILE A 193 9.33 18.54 4.41
N ALA A 194 10.21 18.01 3.57
CA ALA A 194 10.79 18.76 2.46
C ALA A 194 9.90 18.64 1.22
N VAL A 195 9.44 19.76 0.68
CA VAL A 195 8.64 19.79 -0.53
C VAL A 195 9.55 20.09 -1.72
N ALA A 196 9.68 19.10 -2.62
CA ALA A 196 10.50 19.24 -3.82
C ALA A 196 9.86 20.20 -4.82
N GLY A 197 10.69 20.91 -5.55
CA GLY A 197 10.26 21.73 -6.70
C GLY A 197 9.77 20.86 -7.86
N LEU A 198 8.90 21.42 -8.67
CA LEU A 198 8.35 20.82 -9.89
C LEU A 198 9.30 20.99 -11.07
N ASN A 199 9.86 22.21 -11.20
CA ASN A 199 10.71 22.57 -12.32
C ASN A 199 12.20 22.33 -12.03
N PRO A 200 13.03 22.12 -13.08
CA PRO A 200 14.49 22.07 -12.93
C PRO A 200 15.00 23.29 -12.17
N HIS A 201 15.97 23.06 -11.26
CA HIS A 201 16.58 24.13 -10.46
C HIS A 201 15.57 25.02 -9.71
N ASN A 202 14.44 24.42 -9.30
CA ASN A 202 13.38 25.18 -8.58
C ASN A 202 12.80 26.33 -9.42
N GLY A 203 12.70 26.15 -10.73
CA GLY A 203 12.18 27.14 -11.66
C GLY A 203 13.14 28.34 -11.93
N ASP A 204 14.31 28.38 -11.28
CA ASP A 204 15.32 29.46 -11.42
C ASP A 204 14.69 30.87 -11.40
N ASN A 205 13.98 31.19 -10.31
CA ASN A 205 13.24 32.43 -10.13
C ASN A 205 12.20 32.75 -11.22
N GLY A 206 11.59 31.72 -11.79
CA GLY A 206 10.54 31.81 -12.81
C GLY A 206 11.05 31.72 -14.25
N LEU A 207 12.34 31.43 -14.47
CA LEU A 207 12.90 31.26 -15.80
C LEU A 207 12.38 29.98 -16.50
N PHE A 208 12.18 28.90 -15.73
CA PHE A 208 11.75 27.58 -16.22
C PHE A 208 10.34 27.17 -15.79
N GLY A 209 9.61 28.09 -15.17
CA GLY A 209 8.27 27.87 -14.63
C GLY A 209 8.06 28.70 -13.38
N THR A 210 6.81 28.89 -12.98
CA THR A 210 6.44 29.76 -11.84
C THR A 210 5.76 28.98 -10.70
N GLU A 211 5.57 27.68 -10.82
CA GLU A 211 4.82 26.85 -9.89
C GLU A 211 5.45 26.84 -8.49
N GLU A 212 6.78 26.98 -8.39
CA GLU A 212 7.48 27.13 -7.11
C GLU A 212 7.10 28.45 -6.42
N ILE A 213 6.84 29.51 -7.21
CA ILE A 213 6.51 30.85 -6.70
C ILE A 213 5.01 30.96 -6.42
N THR A 214 4.17 30.42 -7.32
CA THR A 214 2.72 30.60 -7.25
C THR A 214 2.01 29.57 -6.38
N ASP A 215 2.56 28.37 -6.26
CA ASP A 215 1.91 27.23 -5.64
C ASP A 215 2.73 26.59 -4.51
N ILE A 216 3.94 26.08 -4.78
CA ILE A 216 4.70 25.28 -3.81
C ILE A 216 5.15 26.13 -2.62
N GLY A 217 5.79 27.28 -2.86
CA GLY A 217 6.23 28.18 -1.80
C GLY A 217 5.09 28.66 -0.91
N PRO A 218 3.97 29.15 -1.48
CA PRO A 218 2.76 29.49 -0.71
C PRO A 218 2.16 28.33 0.08
N ALA A 219 2.19 27.09 -0.45
CA ALA A 219 1.73 25.90 0.28
C ALA A 219 2.61 25.61 1.51
N VAL A 220 3.93 25.61 1.31
CA VAL A 220 4.92 25.41 2.40
C VAL A 220 4.74 26.47 3.49
N LYS A 221 4.62 27.75 3.10
CA LYS A 221 4.38 28.84 4.05
C LYS A 221 3.09 28.65 4.84
N ALA A 222 2.00 28.28 4.17
CA ALA A 222 0.72 28.02 4.82
C ALA A 222 0.76 26.79 5.76
N ALA A 223 1.59 25.80 5.47
CA ALA A 223 1.85 24.66 6.36
C ALA A 223 2.64 25.09 7.60
N GLN A 224 3.68 25.92 7.43
CA GLN A 224 4.46 26.49 8.54
C GLN A 224 3.60 27.35 9.47
N GLU A 225 2.70 28.15 8.92
CA GLU A 225 1.73 28.98 9.69
C GLU A 225 0.79 28.10 10.55
N ARG A 226 0.60 26.82 10.19
CA ARG A 226 -0.14 25.81 10.97
C ARG A 226 0.75 25.03 11.96
N GLY A 227 2.01 25.41 12.10
CA GLY A 227 2.97 24.75 13.00
C GLY A 227 3.55 23.43 12.46
N ILE A 228 3.41 23.15 11.17
CA ILE A 228 4.02 21.99 10.54
C ILE A 228 5.47 22.31 10.19
N ASN A 229 6.38 21.40 10.51
CA ASN A 229 7.81 21.52 10.20
C ASN A 229 8.06 21.19 8.72
N ALA A 230 7.68 22.12 7.84
CA ALA A 230 7.83 22.02 6.39
C ALA A 230 8.92 22.95 5.88
N VAL A 231 9.67 22.53 4.87
CA VAL A 231 10.67 23.32 4.15
C VAL A 231 10.50 23.18 2.65
N GLY A 232 10.86 24.19 1.90
CA GLY A 232 10.77 24.15 0.42
C GLY A 232 10.25 25.46 -0.16
N PRO A 233 10.13 25.51 -1.50
CA PRO A 233 10.52 24.47 -2.46
C PRO A 233 12.02 24.16 -2.43
N CYS A 234 12.38 22.88 -2.43
CA CYS A 234 13.78 22.42 -2.51
C CYS A 234 14.06 21.88 -3.91
N PRO A 235 15.27 22.12 -4.49
CA PRO A 235 15.60 21.47 -5.76
C PRO A 235 15.51 19.95 -5.64
N ALA A 236 14.80 19.30 -6.55
CA ALA A 236 14.50 17.86 -6.45
C ALA A 236 15.74 16.95 -6.56
N ASP A 237 16.84 17.47 -7.09
CA ASP A 237 18.15 16.80 -7.18
C ASP A 237 19.02 16.91 -5.93
N SER A 238 18.58 17.68 -4.93
CA SER A 238 19.34 17.98 -3.70
C SER A 238 18.53 17.82 -2.41
N VAL A 239 17.32 17.31 -2.49
CA VAL A 239 16.44 17.03 -1.32
C VAL A 239 16.89 15.81 -0.55
#